data_aa69a22d27fa3edfdd69e3d74c21db11
#
_entry.id   aa69a22d27fa3edfdd69e3d74c21db11
#
_cell.length_a   1.000
_cell.length_b   1.000
_cell.length_c   1.000
_cell.angle_alpha   90.00
_cell.angle_beta   90.00
_cell.angle_gamma   90.00
#
_symmetry.space_group_name_H-M   'P 1'
#
loop_
_entity.id
_entity.type
_entity.pdbx_description
1 polymer ?
#
loop_
_entity_poly.entity_id
_entity_poly.type
_entity_poly.pdbx_seq_one_letter_code
_entity_poly.pdbx_strand_id
1 'polypeptide(L)'
;MAEKLLIKNGVLFDGVDSEVKAGLTLEIENGIITYIGAERPASSDVKVIDAVGKFIMPGIIDCHMHIGGMIGASAVDRVLEPNMQQAMVAVKQAEKTIRCGITTVCDVSMAGPYLKRLIDAEEIIGPRLLPCGQGFAMGGGGPYVDPEGLFSVDFLKANHPWGEPCDGADNLRH
;
A
#
# COMPACT_ATOMS: atom_id res chain seq x y z
N MET A 1 26.90 3.91 -11.32
CA MET A 1 27.45 4.63 -10.15
C MET A 1 26.46 4.46 -9.03
N ALA A 2 26.92 4.25 -7.79
CA ALA A 2 26.04 4.13 -6.63
C ALA A 2 25.26 5.45 -6.47
N GLU A 3 23.93 5.36 -6.37
CA GLU A 3 23.10 6.54 -6.11
C GLU A 3 23.29 6.95 -4.65
N LYS A 4 23.82 8.16 -4.43
CA LYS A 4 24.01 8.72 -3.09
C LYS A 4 23.07 9.90 -2.89
N LEU A 5 22.37 9.90 -1.75
CA LEU A 5 21.43 10.95 -1.35
C LEU A 5 21.75 11.40 0.08
N LEU A 6 21.73 12.70 0.28
CA LEU A 6 21.89 13.36 1.58
C LEU A 6 20.63 14.13 1.90
N ILE A 7 20.03 13.90 3.06
CA ILE A 7 18.91 14.71 3.56
C ILE A 7 19.39 15.46 4.79
N LYS A 8 19.22 16.78 4.81
CA LYS A 8 19.70 17.64 5.90
C LYS A 8 18.70 18.73 6.31
N ASN A 9 18.97 19.36 7.44
CA ASN A 9 18.22 20.51 8.01
C ASN A 9 16.75 20.19 8.40
N GLY A 10 16.33 18.93 8.36
CA GLY A 10 14.99 18.54 8.79
C GLY A 10 14.93 18.18 10.27
N VAL A 11 13.71 18.01 10.76
CA VAL A 11 13.44 17.48 12.10
C VAL A 11 13.10 16.00 11.96
N LEU A 12 13.96 15.13 12.48
CA LEU A 12 13.81 13.69 12.39
C LEU A 12 12.88 13.15 13.47
N PHE A 13 11.85 12.40 13.06
CA PHE A 13 11.09 11.47 13.87
C PHE A 13 11.46 10.06 13.41
N ASP A 14 12.15 9.28 14.22
CA ASP A 14 12.66 7.95 13.81
C ASP A 14 11.65 6.80 14.00
N GLY A 15 10.50 7.07 14.64
CA GLY A 15 9.47 6.09 14.92
C GLY A 15 9.76 5.16 16.11
N VAL A 16 10.86 5.39 16.81
CA VAL A 16 11.29 4.61 17.99
C VAL A 16 11.24 5.47 19.25
N ASP A 17 11.89 6.63 19.21
CA ASP A 17 11.90 7.57 20.32
C ASP A 17 10.64 8.45 20.29
N SER A 18 10.17 8.86 21.47
CA SER A 18 9.05 9.81 21.61
C SER A 18 9.44 11.25 21.24
N GLU A 19 10.72 11.54 21.16
CA GLU A 19 11.24 12.88 20.90
C GLU A 19 11.74 13.00 19.46
N VAL A 20 11.53 14.19 18.87
CA VAL A 20 12.08 14.53 17.56
C VAL A 20 13.50 15.09 17.70
N LYS A 21 14.34 14.83 16.70
CA LYS A 21 15.76 15.20 16.70
C LYS A 21 16.02 16.20 15.57
N ALA A 22 16.55 17.37 15.92
CA ALA A 22 16.93 18.39 14.94
C ALA A 22 18.45 18.37 14.68
N GLY A 23 18.88 18.98 13.57
CA GLY A 23 20.31 19.14 13.24
C GLY A 23 21.00 17.87 12.80
N LEU A 24 20.24 16.86 12.40
CA LEU A 24 20.77 15.61 11.88
C LEU A 24 20.81 15.60 10.35
N THR A 25 21.73 14.80 9.85
CA THR A 25 21.87 14.47 8.44
C THR A 25 21.67 12.97 8.25
N LEU A 26 20.93 12.60 7.21
CA LEU A 26 20.76 11.22 6.77
C LEU A 26 21.54 11.02 5.49
N GLU A 27 22.42 10.01 5.47
CA GLU A 27 23.07 9.55 4.24
C GLU A 27 22.40 8.27 3.76
N ILE A 28 22.10 8.21 2.47
CA ILE A 28 21.45 7.07 1.84
C ILE A 28 22.30 6.65 0.64
N GLU A 29 22.67 5.39 0.60
CA GLU A 29 23.39 4.78 -0.52
C GLU A 29 22.61 3.58 -1.05
N ASN A 30 22.29 3.57 -2.34
CA ASN A 30 21.55 2.49 -2.99
C ASN A 30 20.24 2.13 -2.24
N GLY A 31 19.49 3.14 -1.79
CA GLY A 31 18.23 2.95 -1.08
C GLY A 31 18.36 2.53 0.40
N ILE A 32 19.57 2.45 0.93
CA ILE A 32 19.82 2.08 2.34
C ILE A 32 20.33 3.29 3.11
N ILE A 33 19.77 3.55 4.28
CA ILE A 33 20.28 4.56 5.21
C ILE A 33 21.58 4.04 5.81
N THR A 34 22.69 4.69 5.49
CA THR A 34 24.05 4.30 5.93
C THR A 34 24.55 5.13 7.10
N TYR A 35 23.96 6.31 7.31
CA TYR A 35 24.33 7.19 8.43
C TYR A 35 23.16 8.07 8.86
N ILE A 36 23.05 8.28 10.16
CA ILE A 36 22.21 9.30 10.81
C ILE A 36 23.05 9.95 11.88
N GLY A 37 23.27 11.26 11.81
CA GLY A 37 24.09 11.97 12.81
C GLY A 37 24.34 13.42 12.43
N ALA A 38 25.35 14.03 13.07
CA ALA A 38 25.75 15.40 12.79
C ALA A 38 26.16 15.58 11.32
N GLU A 39 26.05 16.80 10.83
CA GLU A 39 26.41 17.13 9.44
C GLU A 39 27.87 16.73 9.13
N ARG A 40 28.04 16.10 7.97
CA ARG A 40 29.33 15.76 7.40
C ARG A 40 29.52 16.48 6.06
N PRO A 41 30.77 16.77 5.66
CA PRO A 41 31.03 17.30 4.33
C PRO A 41 30.48 16.37 3.27
N ALA A 42 29.64 16.88 2.38
CA ALA A 42 29.13 16.13 1.26
C ALA A 42 30.24 16.04 0.17
N SER A 43 30.37 14.86 -0.46
CA SER A 43 31.18 14.76 -1.67
C SER A 43 30.48 15.45 -2.85
N SER A 44 31.20 15.85 -3.88
CA SER A 44 30.69 16.62 -5.03
C SER A 44 29.56 15.93 -5.81
N ASP A 45 29.45 14.62 -5.69
CA ASP A 45 28.55 13.79 -6.52
C ASP A 45 27.30 13.27 -5.76
N VAL A 46 26.94 13.95 -4.65
CA VAL A 46 25.80 13.56 -3.82
C VAL A 46 24.61 14.46 -4.13
N LYS A 47 23.44 13.86 -4.39
CA LYS A 47 22.18 14.60 -4.43
C LYS A 47 21.80 15.04 -3.02
N VAL A 48 21.56 16.34 -2.84
CA VAL A 48 21.19 16.91 -1.54
C VAL A 48 19.71 17.29 -1.54
N ILE A 49 18.99 16.86 -0.51
CA ILE A 49 17.64 17.34 -0.18
C ILE A 49 17.77 18.23 1.05
N ASP A 50 17.45 19.51 0.91
CA ASP A 50 17.31 20.43 2.02
C ASP A 50 15.90 20.36 2.59
N ALA A 51 15.77 19.87 3.81
CA ALA A 51 14.51 19.67 4.51
C ALA A 51 14.23 20.75 5.57
N VAL A 52 14.76 21.97 5.37
CA VAL A 52 14.45 23.11 6.28
C VAL A 52 12.94 23.28 6.43
N GLY A 53 12.48 23.34 7.68
CA GLY A 53 11.07 23.50 8.05
C GLY A 53 10.19 22.25 7.78
N LYS A 54 10.80 21.10 7.50
CA LYS A 54 10.10 19.85 7.26
C LYS A 54 10.44 18.79 8.30
N PHE A 55 9.52 17.86 8.47
CA PHE A 55 9.78 16.63 9.22
C PHE A 55 10.30 15.55 8.28
N ILE A 56 11.24 14.76 8.79
CA ILE A 56 11.73 13.53 8.17
C ILE A 56 11.21 12.39 9.02
N MET A 57 10.52 11.43 8.43
CA MET A 57 9.94 10.29 9.14
C MET A 57 10.00 9.02 8.29
N PRO A 58 9.95 7.83 8.90
CA PRO A 58 9.73 6.60 8.16
C PRO A 58 8.44 6.67 7.35
N GLY A 59 8.42 5.96 6.22
CA GLY A 59 7.18 5.81 5.45
C GLY A 59 6.09 5.17 6.30
N ILE A 60 4.85 5.61 6.09
CA ILE A 60 3.68 5.08 6.80
C ILE A 60 3.45 3.61 6.38
N ILE A 61 3.14 2.78 7.36
CA ILE A 61 2.72 1.39 7.16
C ILE A 61 1.21 1.31 7.41
N ASP A 62 0.47 0.93 6.38
CA ASP A 62 -0.97 0.66 6.49
C ASP A 62 -1.19 -0.84 6.61
N CYS A 63 -1.71 -1.27 7.75
CA CYS A 63 -1.89 -2.68 8.07
C CYS A 63 -3.21 -3.27 7.55
N HIS A 64 -4.09 -2.48 6.93
CA HIS A 64 -5.36 -2.96 6.39
C HIS A 64 -5.87 -2.03 5.29
N MET A 65 -5.62 -2.37 4.04
CA MET A 65 -6.05 -1.58 2.89
C MET A 65 -6.67 -2.47 1.81
N HIS A 66 -7.47 -1.86 0.94
CA HIS A 66 -8.08 -2.52 -0.23
C HIS A 66 -7.70 -1.75 -1.49
N ILE A 67 -6.50 -1.99 -2.02
CA ILE A 67 -6.01 -1.26 -3.20
C ILE A 67 -6.83 -1.60 -4.45
N GLY A 68 -7.29 -2.82 -4.57
CA GLY A 68 -7.98 -3.30 -5.76
C GLY A 68 -9.41 -3.73 -5.55
N GLY A 69 -10.21 -3.07 -4.74
CA GLY A 69 -11.55 -3.60 -4.50
C GLY A 69 -12.62 -2.64 -3.99
N MET A 70 -12.27 -1.37 -3.82
CA MET A 70 -13.20 -0.39 -3.23
C MET A 70 -13.47 0.78 -4.17
N ILE A 71 -13.79 0.47 -5.42
CA ILE A 71 -14.16 1.47 -6.41
C ILE A 71 -15.68 1.61 -6.38
N GLY A 72 -16.16 2.82 -6.21
CA GLY A 72 -17.59 3.10 -6.17
C GLY A 72 -18.12 3.43 -4.77
N ALA A 73 -19.17 4.21 -4.75
CA ALA A 73 -19.79 4.74 -3.52
C ALA A 73 -20.71 3.74 -2.82
N SER A 74 -21.23 2.75 -3.54
CA SER A 74 -22.20 1.77 -3.04
C SER A 74 -21.71 0.33 -3.20
N ALA A 75 -22.36 -0.60 -2.49
CA ALA A 75 -22.12 -2.04 -2.67
C ALA A 75 -22.48 -2.48 -4.10
N VAL A 76 -23.52 -1.91 -4.66
CA VAL A 76 -23.99 -2.19 -6.05
C VAL A 76 -22.94 -1.78 -7.06
N ASP A 77 -22.40 -0.55 -6.95
CA ASP A 77 -21.36 -0.06 -7.86
C ASP A 77 -20.15 -0.98 -7.88
N ARG A 78 -19.74 -1.47 -6.70
CA ARG A 78 -18.59 -2.37 -6.55
C ARG A 78 -18.78 -3.72 -7.23
N VAL A 79 -19.98 -4.26 -7.16
CA VAL A 79 -20.31 -5.58 -7.76
C VAL A 79 -20.50 -5.47 -9.28
N LEU A 80 -21.00 -4.33 -9.76
CA LEU A 80 -21.21 -4.07 -11.19
C LEU A 80 -19.94 -3.63 -11.93
N GLU A 81 -18.92 -3.18 -11.23
CA GLU A 81 -17.68 -2.72 -11.84
C GLU A 81 -16.95 -3.89 -12.50
N PRO A 82 -16.63 -3.82 -13.80
CA PRO A 82 -15.89 -4.90 -14.46
C PRO A 82 -14.52 -5.14 -13.84
N ASN A 83 -14.13 -6.38 -13.60
CA ASN A 83 -12.84 -6.75 -13.00
C ASN A 83 -11.64 -6.11 -13.72
N MET A 84 -11.71 -5.96 -15.04
CA MET A 84 -10.67 -5.28 -15.83
C MET A 84 -10.52 -3.81 -15.44
N GLN A 85 -11.63 -3.12 -15.23
CA GLN A 85 -11.63 -1.72 -14.81
C GLN A 85 -11.11 -1.59 -13.37
N GLN A 86 -11.53 -2.48 -12.48
CA GLN A 86 -11.00 -2.54 -11.11
C GLN A 86 -9.47 -2.72 -11.11
N ALA A 87 -8.94 -3.61 -11.94
CA ALA A 87 -7.50 -3.81 -12.08
C ALA A 87 -6.76 -2.55 -12.56
N MET A 88 -7.31 -1.83 -13.55
CA MET A 88 -6.72 -0.58 -14.03
C MET A 88 -6.73 0.52 -12.96
N VAL A 89 -7.80 0.61 -12.18
CA VAL A 89 -7.90 1.58 -11.09
C VAL A 89 -6.96 1.20 -9.94
N ALA A 90 -6.78 -0.09 -9.68
CA ALA A 90 -5.85 -0.57 -8.65
C ALA A 90 -4.40 -0.10 -8.90
N VAL A 91 -3.95 -0.08 -10.16
CA VAL A 91 -2.64 0.49 -10.53
C VAL A 91 -2.52 1.96 -10.13
N LYS A 92 -3.55 2.77 -10.43
CA LYS A 92 -3.59 4.19 -10.01
C LYS A 92 -3.67 4.38 -8.50
N GLN A 93 -4.37 3.49 -7.82
CA GLN A 93 -4.45 3.51 -6.36
C GLN A 93 -3.09 3.20 -5.72
N ALA A 94 -2.35 2.23 -6.25
CA ALA A 94 -0.99 1.92 -5.79
C ALA A 94 -0.06 3.15 -5.91
N GLU A 95 -0.08 3.83 -7.06
CA GLU A 95 0.69 5.06 -7.26
C GLU A 95 0.26 6.19 -6.30
N LYS A 96 -1.04 6.41 -6.11
CA LYS A 96 -1.53 7.41 -5.15
C LYS A 96 -1.09 7.10 -3.73
N THR A 97 -1.16 5.84 -3.34
CA THR A 97 -0.80 5.36 -2.00
C THR A 97 0.65 5.71 -1.66
N ILE A 98 1.60 5.37 -2.54
CA ILE A 98 3.01 5.69 -2.32
C ILE A 98 3.26 7.21 -2.34
N ARG A 99 2.56 7.97 -3.19
CA ARG A 99 2.68 9.43 -3.26
C ARG A 99 2.12 10.14 -2.03
N CYS A 100 1.22 9.50 -1.27
CA CYS A 100 0.73 9.99 0.02
C CYS A 100 1.69 9.66 1.19
N GLY A 101 2.83 9.00 0.92
CA GLY A 101 3.81 8.63 1.96
C GLY A 101 3.53 7.29 2.63
N ILE A 102 2.54 6.52 2.16
CA ILE A 102 2.30 5.15 2.61
C ILE A 102 3.21 4.23 1.80
N THR A 103 4.25 3.70 2.44
CA THR A 103 5.33 2.95 1.77
C THR A 103 5.19 1.44 1.88
N THR A 104 4.38 0.96 2.82
CA THR A 104 4.10 -0.47 3.03
C THR A 104 2.62 -0.66 3.32
N VAL A 105 2.01 -1.67 2.73
CA VAL A 105 0.58 -1.95 2.83
C VAL A 105 0.33 -3.44 3.02
N CYS A 106 -0.47 -3.80 4.01
CA CYS A 106 -1.15 -5.09 4.06
C CYS A 106 -2.44 -4.98 3.23
N ASP A 107 -2.41 -5.53 2.02
CA ASP A 107 -3.54 -5.40 1.09
C ASP A 107 -4.47 -6.60 1.18
N VAL A 108 -5.72 -6.33 1.51
CA VAL A 108 -6.81 -7.32 1.62
C VAL A 108 -7.66 -7.22 0.36
N SER A 109 -7.07 -7.53 -0.80
CA SER A 109 -7.80 -7.57 -2.08
C SER A 109 -7.28 -8.64 -3.01
N MET A 110 -8.12 -9.07 -3.94
CA MET A 110 -7.73 -10.05 -4.98
C MET A 110 -6.70 -9.50 -5.96
N ALA A 111 -6.65 -8.19 -6.17
CA ALA A 111 -5.68 -7.56 -7.07
C ALA A 111 -4.27 -7.49 -6.48
N GLY A 112 -4.13 -7.54 -5.16
CA GLY A 112 -2.86 -7.38 -4.44
C GLY A 112 -1.73 -8.26 -4.93
N PRO A 113 -1.89 -9.58 -5.09
CA PRO A 113 -0.83 -10.46 -5.58
C PRO A 113 -0.34 -10.11 -6.99
N TYR A 114 -1.22 -9.60 -7.85
CA TYR A 114 -0.88 -9.19 -9.21
C TYR A 114 -0.15 -7.86 -9.21
N LEU A 115 -0.64 -6.88 -8.43
CA LEU A 115 0.02 -5.59 -8.23
C LEU A 115 1.42 -5.78 -7.65
N LYS A 116 1.56 -6.63 -6.63
CA LYS A 116 2.87 -6.92 -6.03
C LYS A 116 3.89 -7.36 -7.07
N ARG A 117 3.53 -8.28 -7.97
CA ARG A 117 4.45 -8.74 -9.02
C ARG A 117 4.89 -7.63 -9.97
N LEU A 118 3.98 -6.73 -10.32
CA LEU A 118 4.28 -5.59 -11.20
C LEU A 118 5.16 -4.54 -10.47
N ILE A 119 4.92 -4.31 -9.19
CA ILE A 119 5.73 -3.39 -8.36
C ILE A 119 7.13 -3.97 -8.13
N ASP A 120 7.23 -5.25 -7.77
CA ASP A 120 8.52 -5.91 -7.55
C ASP A 120 9.36 -6.01 -8.85
N ALA A 121 8.71 -6.05 -10.01
CA ALA A 121 9.35 -6.00 -11.33
C ALA A 121 9.64 -4.56 -11.82
N GLU A 122 9.34 -3.54 -11.02
CA GLU A 122 9.51 -2.12 -11.35
C GLU A 122 8.71 -1.65 -12.60
N GLU A 123 7.68 -2.42 -13.00
CA GLU A 123 6.80 -2.09 -14.12
C GLU A 123 5.78 -0.99 -13.75
N ILE A 124 5.42 -0.90 -12.47
CA ILE A 124 4.55 0.14 -11.92
C ILE A 124 5.08 0.68 -10.61
N ILE A 125 4.72 1.93 -10.30
CA ILE A 125 5.06 2.58 -9.03
C ILE A 125 4.00 2.26 -7.99
N GLY A 126 4.44 1.82 -6.80
CA GLY A 126 3.55 1.53 -5.67
C GLY A 126 4.29 1.26 -4.37
N PRO A 127 3.57 1.09 -3.26
CA PRO A 127 4.15 0.72 -1.97
C PRO A 127 4.61 -0.75 -1.98
N ARG A 128 5.42 -1.13 -0.99
CA ARG A 128 5.67 -2.54 -0.70
C ARG A 128 4.35 -3.20 -0.31
N LEU A 129 3.92 -4.22 -1.05
CA LEU A 129 2.68 -4.93 -0.78
C LEU A 129 2.94 -6.24 -0.03
N LEU A 130 2.12 -6.45 1.01
CA LEU A 130 1.93 -7.70 1.72
C LEU A 130 0.49 -8.16 1.43
N PRO A 131 0.23 -8.78 0.27
CA PRO A 131 -1.12 -9.11 -0.13
C PRO A 131 -1.57 -10.42 0.51
N CYS A 132 -2.81 -10.48 0.96
CA CYS A 132 -3.43 -11.74 1.40
C CYS A 132 -4.03 -12.53 0.22
N GLY A 133 -4.34 -11.86 -0.89
CA GLY A 133 -5.07 -12.47 -2.00
C GLY A 133 -6.56 -12.64 -1.70
N GLN A 134 -7.09 -13.81 -2.00
CA GLN A 134 -8.49 -14.11 -1.76
C GLN A 134 -8.79 -14.18 -0.27
N GLY A 135 -9.78 -13.40 0.16
CA GLY A 135 -10.26 -13.40 1.54
C GLY A 135 -11.33 -14.47 1.78
N PHE A 136 -11.60 -14.72 3.07
CA PHE A 136 -12.71 -15.55 3.50
C PHE A 136 -13.80 -14.67 4.10
N ALA A 137 -15.07 -14.91 3.74
CA ALA A 137 -16.20 -14.22 4.29
C ALA A 137 -17.37 -15.19 4.51
N MET A 138 -18.18 -14.92 5.51
CA MET A 138 -19.44 -15.67 5.70
C MET A 138 -20.45 -15.26 4.63
N GLY A 139 -21.27 -16.21 4.17
CA GLY A 139 -22.42 -15.92 3.31
C GLY A 139 -23.36 -14.91 3.98
N GLY A 140 -23.70 -13.86 3.24
CA GLY A 140 -24.55 -12.77 3.75
C GLY A 140 -23.89 -11.79 4.71
N GLY A 141 -22.56 -11.91 4.96
CA GLY A 141 -21.81 -10.99 5.81
C GLY A 141 -20.73 -10.23 5.05
N GLY A 142 -20.27 -9.09 5.60
CA GLY A 142 -19.17 -8.30 5.06
C GLY A 142 -19.38 -7.89 3.60
N PRO A 143 -18.47 -8.31 2.70
CA PRO A 143 -18.54 -7.91 1.30
C PRO A 143 -19.74 -8.49 0.53
N TYR A 144 -20.41 -9.52 1.01
CA TYR A 144 -21.58 -10.12 0.38
C TYR A 144 -22.90 -9.51 0.84
N VAL A 145 -22.86 -8.36 1.52
CA VAL A 145 -24.07 -7.65 1.91
C VAL A 145 -24.73 -7.07 0.66
N ASP A 146 -25.85 -7.63 0.30
CA ASP A 146 -26.81 -7.12 -0.66
C ASP A 146 -28.10 -6.78 0.09
N PRO A 147 -28.18 -5.60 0.77
CA PRO A 147 -29.31 -5.26 1.63
C PRO A 147 -30.61 -5.09 0.85
N GLU A 148 -30.55 -4.94 -0.45
CA GLU A 148 -31.69 -4.77 -1.33
C GLU A 148 -32.10 -6.08 -2.02
N GLY A 149 -31.30 -7.15 -1.88
CA GLY A 149 -31.59 -8.45 -2.48
C GLY A 149 -31.59 -8.42 -4.01
N LEU A 150 -30.78 -7.54 -4.61
CA LEU A 150 -30.77 -7.30 -6.05
C LEU A 150 -30.05 -8.38 -6.87
N PHE A 151 -29.15 -9.12 -6.21
CA PHE A 151 -28.27 -10.07 -6.89
C PHE A 151 -28.48 -11.50 -6.39
N SER A 152 -28.36 -12.47 -7.30
CA SER A 152 -28.27 -13.85 -6.89
C SER A 152 -26.95 -14.16 -6.20
N VAL A 153 -26.93 -15.16 -5.33
CA VAL A 153 -25.71 -15.64 -4.65
C VAL A 153 -24.65 -16.04 -5.66
N ASP A 154 -25.02 -16.69 -6.76
CA ASP A 154 -24.09 -17.09 -7.80
C ASP A 154 -23.49 -15.90 -8.53
N PHE A 155 -24.26 -14.84 -8.75
CA PHE A 155 -23.76 -13.61 -9.34
C PHE A 155 -22.75 -12.92 -8.40
N LEU A 156 -23.07 -12.84 -7.12
CA LEU A 156 -22.17 -12.27 -6.12
C LEU A 156 -20.85 -13.07 -6.03
N LYS A 157 -20.92 -14.40 -6.01
CA LYS A 157 -19.73 -15.26 -6.02
C LYS A 157 -18.84 -15.01 -7.23
N ALA A 158 -19.44 -14.88 -8.41
CA ALA A 158 -18.70 -14.70 -9.66
C ALA A 158 -18.06 -13.32 -9.83
N ASN A 159 -18.62 -12.29 -9.19
CA ASN A 159 -18.25 -10.89 -9.41
C ASN A 159 -17.67 -10.19 -8.17
N HIS A 160 -17.53 -10.91 -7.06
CA HIS A 160 -17.08 -10.27 -5.84
C HIS A 160 -15.54 -10.18 -5.77
N PRO A 161 -14.98 -8.98 -5.50
CA PRO A 161 -13.53 -8.75 -5.56
C PRO A 161 -12.73 -9.30 -4.36
N TRP A 162 -13.38 -9.90 -3.36
CA TRP A 162 -12.71 -10.35 -2.13
C TRP A 162 -12.70 -11.86 -1.90
N GLY A 163 -13.23 -12.64 -2.82
CA GLY A 163 -13.22 -14.08 -2.73
C GLY A 163 -14.58 -14.73 -2.52
N GLU A 164 -14.61 -16.02 -2.28
CA GLU A 164 -15.84 -16.80 -2.15
C GLU A 164 -16.35 -16.82 -0.70
N PRO A 165 -17.67 -16.89 -0.48
CA PRO A 165 -18.23 -17.11 0.84
C PRO A 165 -17.85 -18.51 1.34
N CYS A 166 -17.30 -18.55 2.55
CA CYS A 166 -16.86 -19.76 3.23
C CYS A 166 -17.69 -19.99 4.50
N ASP A 167 -18.80 -20.72 4.35
CA ASP A 167 -19.64 -21.10 5.48
C ASP A 167 -19.28 -22.50 5.96
N GLY A 168 -18.88 -22.58 7.22
CA GLY A 168 -18.52 -23.84 7.88
C GLY A 168 -17.08 -24.28 7.68
N ALA A 169 -16.66 -25.21 8.53
CA ALA A 169 -15.27 -25.65 8.62
C ALA A 169 -14.78 -26.39 7.36
N ASP A 170 -15.64 -27.04 6.63
CA ASP A 170 -15.25 -27.80 5.45
C ASP A 170 -14.93 -26.89 4.27
N ASN A 171 -15.69 -25.80 4.09
CA ASN A 171 -15.40 -24.78 3.07
C ASN A 171 -14.14 -23.99 3.37
N LEU A 172 -13.76 -23.84 4.65
CA LEU A 172 -12.52 -23.17 5.04
C LEU A 172 -11.26 -24.00 4.85
N ARG A 173 -11.37 -25.31 4.61
CA ARG A 173 -10.24 -26.23 4.43
C ARG A 173 -9.83 -26.41 2.98
N HIS A 174 -10.63 -25.97 2.03
CA HIS A 174 -10.42 -26.04 0.59
C HIS A 174 -9.96 -24.71 0.02
#